data_6bf34451106302de2b887aaef0e01fa9
#
_entry.id   6bf34451106302de2b887aaef0e01fa9
#
_cell.length_a   1.000
_cell.length_b   1.000
_cell.length_c   1.000
_cell.angle_alpha   90.00
_cell.angle_beta   90.00
_cell.angle_gamma   90.00
#
_symmetry.space_group_name_H-M   'P 1'
#
loop_
_entity.id
_entity.type
_entity.pdbx_description
1 polymer ?
#
loop_
_entity_poly.entity_id
_entity_poly.type
_entity_poly.pdbx_seq_one_letter_code
_entity_poly.pdbx_strand_id
1 'polypeptide(L)'
;MDWTDLIDTAFEASGNSGKANQAEALRTVEGTIIDGEKPVASTAGRHPDHFRKGMLVLTTHRLLFLKDGKPPVPVPLAAVTDVTVTRTKLNGEVLLVVALTGSHRFEDVVKADFFAEQLRTAARTARNAPKAVPAAPAEAATGDQLIGQLERLAALRASGALTEDEFTRAKQRLIG
;
A
#
# COMPACT_ATOMS: atom_id res chain seq x y z
N MET A 1 -4.42 13.37 -12.45
CA MET A 1 -5.54 12.45 -12.47
C MET A 1 -6.18 12.54 -11.11
N ASP A 2 -7.45 12.83 -11.06
CA ASP A 2 -8.24 12.94 -9.84
C ASP A 2 -8.83 11.56 -9.48
N TRP A 3 -9.23 11.35 -8.24
CA TRP A 3 -9.85 10.11 -7.79
C TRP A 3 -11.14 9.78 -8.55
N THR A 4 -11.92 10.80 -8.84
CA THR A 4 -13.17 10.67 -9.64
C THR A 4 -12.88 10.17 -11.04
N ASP A 5 -11.96 10.81 -11.77
CA ASP A 5 -11.55 10.42 -13.13
C ASP A 5 -11.01 8.99 -13.17
N LEU A 6 -10.26 8.60 -12.13
CA LEU A 6 -9.68 7.26 -12.03
C LEU A 6 -10.75 6.19 -11.88
N ILE A 7 -11.73 6.44 -11.02
CA ILE A 7 -12.84 5.51 -10.77
C ILE A 7 -13.75 5.45 -11.97
N ASP A 8 -14.06 6.57 -12.62
CA ASP A 8 -14.86 6.62 -13.85
C ASP A 8 -14.23 5.78 -14.95
N THR A 9 -12.92 5.93 -15.17
CA THR A 9 -12.16 5.14 -16.15
C THR A 9 -12.25 3.65 -15.87
N ALA A 10 -12.15 3.22 -14.60
CA ALA A 10 -12.25 1.81 -14.23
C ALA A 10 -13.67 1.26 -14.39
N PHE A 11 -14.70 2.07 -14.10
CA PHE A 11 -16.10 1.69 -14.30
C PHE A 11 -16.44 1.52 -15.78
N GLU A 12 -16.02 2.44 -16.63
CA GLU A 12 -16.16 2.30 -18.08
C GLU A 12 -15.47 1.04 -18.59
N ALA A 13 -14.25 0.76 -18.14
CA ALA A 13 -13.50 -0.44 -18.51
C ALA A 13 -14.15 -1.73 -18.03
N SER A 14 -14.88 -1.70 -16.90
CA SER A 14 -15.58 -2.88 -16.36
C SER A 14 -16.90 -3.18 -17.05
N GLY A 15 -17.41 -2.26 -17.87
CA GLY A 15 -18.75 -2.34 -18.47
C GLY A 15 -19.88 -2.11 -17.45
N ASN A 16 -19.57 -1.59 -16.28
CA ASN A 16 -20.53 -1.29 -15.22
C ASN A 16 -20.83 0.21 -15.23
N SER A 17 -21.98 0.63 -15.75
CA SER A 17 -22.38 2.04 -15.83
C SER A 17 -23.28 2.51 -14.68
N GLY A 18 -23.35 1.77 -13.60
CA GLY A 18 -24.22 2.10 -12.46
C GLY A 18 -23.63 3.25 -11.60
N LYS A 19 -24.18 4.46 -11.74
CA LYS A 19 -23.76 5.64 -10.94
C LYS A 19 -23.78 5.41 -9.41
N ALA A 20 -24.66 4.55 -8.92
CA ALA A 20 -24.73 4.22 -7.50
C ALA A 20 -23.49 3.43 -7.02
N ASN A 21 -23.07 2.43 -7.80
CA ASN A 21 -21.90 1.60 -7.50
C ASN A 21 -20.60 2.41 -7.60
N GLN A 22 -20.55 3.35 -8.53
CA GLN A 22 -19.46 4.29 -8.71
C GLN A 22 -19.27 5.19 -7.49
N ALA A 23 -20.38 5.77 -6.98
CA ALA A 23 -20.35 6.60 -5.78
C ALA A 23 -19.97 5.80 -4.53
N GLU A 24 -20.38 4.53 -4.43
CA GLU A 24 -19.99 3.63 -3.34
C GLU A 24 -18.50 3.27 -3.40
N ALA A 25 -17.99 2.96 -4.59
CA ALA A 25 -16.58 2.69 -4.79
C ALA A 25 -15.70 3.90 -4.44
N LEU A 26 -16.11 5.10 -4.84
CA LEU A 26 -15.42 6.35 -4.50
C LEU A 26 -15.37 6.55 -2.98
N ARG A 27 -16.49 6.42 -2.29
CA ARG A 27 -16.55 6.51 -0.82
C ARG A 27 -15.67 5.46 -0.13
N THR A 28 -15.64 4.24 -0.67
CA THR A 28 -14.83 3.15 -0.12
C THR A 28 -13.35 3.47 -0.26
N VAL A 29 -12.93 4.01 -1.39
CA VAL A 29 -11.53 4.43 -1.60
C VAL A 29 -11.20 5.64 -0.72
N GLU A 30 -12.03 6.69 -0.75
CA GLU A 30 -11.84 7.90 0.06
C GLU A 30 -11.75 7.60 1.56
N GLY A 31 -12.59 6.69 2.06
CA GLY A 31 -12.58 6.26 3.46
C GLY A 31 -11.35 5.46 3.88
N THR A 32 -10.53 5.01 2.92
CA THR A 32 -9.31 4.21 3.17
C THR A 32 -8.03 4.88 2.69
N ILE A 33 -8.09 6.11 2.17
CA ILE A 33 -6.92 6.86 1.69
C ILE A 33 -5.92 7.05 2.83
N ILE A 34 -4.66 6.72 2.55
CA ILE A 34 -3.54 6.97 3.45
C ILE A 34 -3.03 8.39 3.18
N ASP A 35 -2.54 9.07 4.22
CA ASP A 35 -2.01 10.42 4.08
C ASP A 35 -0.89 10.48 3.03
N GLY A 36 -1.02 11.44 2.10
CA GLY A 36 -0.10 11.58 0.95
C GLY A 36 -0.33 10.58 -0.20
N GLU A 37 -1.32 9.68 -0.11
CA GLU A 37 -1.66 8.74 -1.18
C GLU A 37 -2.30 9.45 -2.38
N LYS A 38 -1.77 9.17 -3.58
CA LYS A 38 -2.26 9.75 -4.84
C LYS A 38 -2.69 8.65 -5.82
N PRO A 39 -3.74 8.89 -6.60
CA PRO A 39 -4.15 7.98 -7.66
C PRO A 39 -3.12 7.98 -8.80
N VAL A 40 -2.83 6.82 -9.36
CA VAL A 40 -1.86 6.64 -10.46
C VAL A 40 -2.52 6.11 -11.72
N ALA A 41 -3.22 5.00 -11.62
CA ALA A 41 -3.90 4.35 -12.75
C ALA A 41 -5.05 3.46 -12.26
N SER A 42 -5.97 3.17 -13.16
CA SER A 42 -7.04 2.21 -12.90
C SER A 42 -7.34 1.37 -14.11
N THR A 43 -7.89 0.18 -13.87
CA THR A 43 -8.38 -0.71 -14.91
C THR A 43 -9.45 -1.65 -14.34
N ALA A 44 -10.07 -2.44 -15.20
CA ALA A 44 -10.96 -3.50 -14.80
C ALA A 44 -10.29 -4.87 -14.97
N GLY A 45 -10.60 -5.78 -14.05
CA GLY A 45 -10.15 -7.16 -14.10
C GLY A 45 -11.03 -8.06 -13.24
N ARG A 46 -10.88 -9.36 -13.39
CA ARG A 46 -11.63 -10.36 -12.64
C ARG A 46 -10.69 -11.13 -11.72
N HIS A 47 -11.04 -11.23 -10.45
CA HIS A 47 -10.37 -12.16 -9.54
C HIS A 47 -10.84 -13.59 -9.83
N PRO A 48 -9.98 -14.62 -9.78
CA PRO A 48 -10.35 -16.03 -10.08
C PRO A 48 -11.58 -16.52 -9.29
N ASP A 49 -11.73 -16.09 -8.04
CA ASP A 49 -12.84 -16.47 -7.17
C ASP A 49 -14.16 -15.73 -7.47
N HIS A 50 -14.17 -14.91 -8.52
CA HIS A 50 -15.30 -14.05 -8.85
C HIS A 50 -15.69 -14.11 -10.32
N PHE A 51 -16.98 -14.26 -10.59
CA PHE A 51 -17.51 -14.30 -11.96
C PHE A 51 -17.57 -12.91 -12.63
N ARG A 52 -17.70 -11.84 -11.86
CA ARG A 52 -17.81 -10.48 -12.38
C ARG A 52 -16.49 -9.73 -12.27
N LYS A 53 -16.24 -8.83 -13.21
CA LYS A 53 -15.12 -7.90 -13.16
C LYS A 53 -15.26 -6.97 -11.96
N GLY A 54 -14.16 -6.69 -11.30
CA GLY A 54 -14.00 -5.64 -10.33
C GLY A 54 -13.06 -4.56 -10.87
N MET A 55 -12.76 -3.58 -10.05
CA MET A 55 -11.82 -2.52 -10.38
C MET A 55 -10.47 -2.77 -9.75
N LEU A 56 -9.42 -2.53 -10.53
CA LEU A 56 -8.05 -2.43 -10.06
C LEU A 56 -7.68 -0.96 -10.02
N VAL A 57 -7.37 -0.46 -8.84
CA VAL A 57 -6.96 0.93 -8.59
C VAL A 57 -5.54 0.93 -8.09
N LEU A 58 -4.66 1.56 -8.85
CA LEU A 58 -3.26 1.74 -8.50
C LEU A 58 -3.06 3.12 -7.89
N THR A 59 -2.42 3.16 -6.75
CA THR A 59 -2.04 4.40 -6.06
C THR A 59 -0.51 4.49 -5.93
N THR A 60 -0.02 5.54 -5.31
CA THR A 60 1.40 5.67 -4.97
C THR A 60 1.87 4.72 -3.87
N HIS A 61 0.95 4.11 -3.10
CA HIS A 61 1.24 3.28 -1.93
C HIS A 61 0.84 1.82 -2.09
N ARG A 62 -0.25 1.55 -2.81
CA ARG A 62 -0.84 0.20 -2.91
C ARG A 62 -1.62 -0.01 -4.20
N LEU A 63 -1.81 -1.28 -4.54
CA LEU A 63 -2.80 -1.73 -5.49
C LEU A 63 -4.05 -2.15 -4.72
N LEU A 64 -5.21 -1.64 -5.11
CA LEU A 64 -6.51 -1.98 -4.52
C LEU A 64 -7.33 -2.78 -5.54
N PHE A 65 -7.91 -3.88 -5.11
CA PHE A 65 -8.96 -4.57 -5.85
C PHE A 65 -10.30 -4.27 -5.18
N LEU A 66 -11.16 -3.58 -5.91
CA LEU A 66 -12.49 -3.16 -5.46
C LEU A 66 -13.54 -4.01 -6.15
N LYS A 67 -14.47 -4.53 -5.37
CA LYS A 67 -15.62 -5.29 -5.86
C LYS A 67 -16.87 -4.92 -5.05
N ASP A 68 -17.98 -4.84 -5.73
CA ASP A 68 -19.28 -4.53 -5.13
C ASP A 68 -19.58 -5.41 -3.91
N GLY A 69 -19.92 -4.78 -2.81
CA GLY A 69 -20.33 -5.44 -1.57
C GLY A 69 -19.23 -6.18 -0.79
N LYS A 70 -17.94 -5.99 -1.15
CA LYS A 70 -16.83 -6.57 -0.42
C LYS A 70 -15.79 -5.53 -0.02
N PRO A 71 -15.10 -5.71 1.12
CA PRO A 71 -14.02 -4.82 1.48
C PRO A 71 -12.89 -4.87 0.43
N PRO A 72 -12.22 -3.74 0.16
CA PRO A 72 -11.11 -3.69 -0.78
C PRO A 72 -9.95 -4.58 -0.32
N VAL A 73 -9.31 -5.25 -1.27
CA VAL A 73 -8.10 -6.04 -0.99
C VAL A 73 -6.89 -5.18 -1.32
N PRO A 74 -6.15 -4.69 -0.32
CA PRO A 74 -4.96 -3.88 -0.52
C PRO A 74 -3.72 -4.75 -0.72
N VAL A 75 -2.91 -4.44 -1.73
CA VAL A 75 -1.57 -5.01 -1.93
C VAL A 75 -0.55 -3.88 -1.83
N PRO A 76 0.25 -3.80 -0.77
CA PRO A 76 1.25 -2.75 -0.60
C PRO A 76 2.31 -2.80 -1.72
N LEU A 77 2.56 -1.69 -2.39
CA LEU A 77 3.51 -1.63 -3.50
C LEU A 77 4.96 -1.93 -3.08
N ALA A 78 5.33 -1.54 -1.87
CA ALA A 78 6.65 -1.86 -1.32
C ALA A 78 6.88 -3.37 -1.15
N ALA A 79 5.80 -4.16 -1.03
CA ALA A 79 5.85 -5.62 -0.93
C ALA A 79 5.84 -6.31 -2.30
N VAL A 80 5.52 -5.62 -3.40
CA VAL A 80 5.46 -6.20 -4.74
C VAL A 80 6.87 -6.51 -5.23
N THR A 81 7.12 -7.78 -5.54
CA THR A 81 8.41 -8.28 -6.01
C THR A 81 8.44 -8.51 -7.52
N ASP A 82 7.33 -8.95 -8.08
CA ASP A 82 7.22 -9.20 -9.53
C ASP A 82 5.82 -8.89 -10.06
N VAL A 83 5.74 -8.53 -11.34
CA VAL A 83 4.50 -8.27 -12.07
C VAL A 83 4.61 -8.85 -13.46
N THR A 84 3.80 -9.84 -13.77
CA THR A 84 3.81 -10.55 -15.05
C THR A 84 2.45 -10.44 -15.74
N VAL A 85 2.46 -10.22 -17.05
CA VAL A 85 1.28 -10.26 -17.90
C VAL A 85 1.38 -11.45 -18.83
N THR A 86 0.32 -12.26 -18.89
CA THR A 86 0.19 -13.38 -19.80
C THR A 86 -1.13 -13.31 -20.55
N ARG A 87 -1.18 -13.83 -21.77
CA ARG A 87 -2.42 -13.92 -22.55
C ARG A 87 -2.86 -15.36 -22.65
N THR A 88 -4.10 -15.61 -22.29
CA THR A 88 -4.70 -16.94 -22.43
C THR A 88 -5.97 -16.87 -23.26
N LYS A 89 -6.28 -17.96 -23.99
CA LYS A 89 -7.49 -18.01 -24.83
C LYS A 89 -8.79 -17.97 -24.02
N LEU A 90 -8.75 -18.45 -22.79
CA LEU A 90 -9.93 -18.57 -21.93
C LEU A 90 -10.15 -17.34 -21.02
N ASN A 91 -9.07 -16.75 -20.51
CA ASN A 91 -9.13 -15.72 -19.47
C ASN A 91 -8.62 -14.36 -19.96
N GLY A 92 -8.43 -14.20 -21.27
CA GLY A 92 -7.92 -12.96 -21.85
C GLY A 92 -6.52 -12.59 -21.35
N GLU A 93 -6.31 -11.32 -21.04
CA GLU A 93 -5.07 -10.83 -20.46
C GLU A 93 -5.09 -11.08 -18.94
N VAL A 94 -4.08 -11.80 -18.46
CA VAL A 94 -3.93 -12.18 -17.05
C VAL A 94 -2.77 -11.41 -16.46
N LEU A 95 -3.05 -10.66 -15.41
CA LEU A 95 -2.08 -9.94 -14.60
C LEU A 95 -1.79 -10.75 -13.33
N LEU A 96 -0.54 -11.14 -13.14
CA LEU A 96 -0.05 -11.79 -11.93
C LEU A 96 0.84 -10.80 -11.17
N VAL A 97 0.48 -10.51 -9.95
CA VAL A 97 1.23 -9.65 -9.02
C VAL A 97 1.75 -10.51 -7.90
N VAL A 98 3.06 -10.64 -7.80
CA VAL A 98 3.73 -11.37 -6.72
C VAL A 98 4.19 -10.36 -5.68
N ALA A 99 3.77 -10.55 -4.45
CA ALA A 99 4.16 -9.73 -3.32
C ALA A 99 4.66 -10.60 -2.17
N LEU A 100 5.37 -10.02 -1.22
CA LEU A 100 5.82 -10.71 -0.01
C LEU A 100 4.66 -11.27 0.82
N THR A 101 3.47 -10.69 0.66
CA THR A 101 2.22 -11.10 1.31
C THR A 101 1.48 -12.22 0.58
N GLY A 102 1.92 -12.59 -0.62
CA GLY A 102 1.30 -13.62 -1.46
C GLY A 102 1.20 -13.22 -2.93
N SER A 103 0.63 -14.11 -3.74
CA SER A 103 0.42 -13.88 -5.17
C SER A 103 -1.04 -13.53 -5.44
N HIS A 104 -1.26 -12.48 -6.23
CA HIS A 104 -2.57 -12.02 -6.64
C HIS A 104 -2.71 -12.16 -8.15
N ARG A 105 -3.69 -12.92 -8.59
CA ARG A 105 -3.97 -13.15 -10.00
C ARG A 105 -5.25 -12.43 -10.40
N PHE A 106 -5.20 -11.68 -11.48
CA PHE A 106 -6.35 -11.00 -12.06
C PHE A 106 -6.49 -11.41 -13.53
N GLU A 107 -7.68 -11.80 -13.94
CA GLU A 107 -8.00 -12.29 -15.29
C GLU A 107 -8.82 -11.24 -16.04
N ASP A 108 -8.80 -11.34 -17.37
CA ASP A 108 -9.55 -10.46 -18.29
C ASP A 108 -9.32 -8.98 -17.96
N VAL A 109 -8.04 -8.65 -17.72
CA VAL A 109 -7.62 -7.29 -17.36
C VAL A 109 -7.58 -6.43 -18.62
N VAL A 110 -8.24 -5.29 -18.57
CA VAL A 110 -8.27 -4.34 -19.70
C VAL A 110 -6.95 -3.60 -19.79
N LYS A 111 -6.29 -3.62 -20.95
CA LYS A 111 -4.98 -3.00 -21.19
C LYS A 111 -3.93 -3.42 -20.13
N ALA A 112 -3.84 -4.72 -19.89
CA ALA A 112 -3.01 -5.27 -18.81
C ALA A 112 -1.53 -4.88 -18.93
N ASP A 113 -0.97 -4.85 -20.15
CA ASP A 113 0.45 -4.47 -20.38
C ASP A 113 0.72 -3.03 -19.90
N PHE A 114 -0.15 -2.09 -20.28
CA PHE A 114 -0.03 -0.68 -19.85
C PHE A 114 -0.16 -0.55 -18.33
N PHE A 115 -1.15 -1.20 -17.76
CA PHE A 115 -1.37 -1.16 -16.31
C PHE A 115 -0.22 -1.81 -15.53
N ALA A 116 0.31 -2.93 -16.03
CA ALA A 116 1.46 -3.61 -15.43
C ALA A 116 2.72 -2.73 -15.42
N GLU A 117 2.95 -1.95 -16.48
CA GLU A 117 4.09 -1.02 -16.54
C GLU A 117 3.97 0.09 -15.51
N GLN A 118 2.77 0.67 -15.36
CA GLN A 118 2.49 1.63 -14.30
C GLN A 118 2.69 1.03 -12.91
N LEU A 119 2.22 -0.21 -12.71
CA LEU A 119 2.37 -0.93 -11.45
C LEU A 119 3.85 -1.23 -11.12
N ARG A 120 4.63 -1.68 -12.12
CA ARG A 120 6.08 -1.90 -11.94
C ARG A 120 6.81 -0.61 -11.56
N THR A 121 6.47 0.49 -12.22
CA THR A 121 7.05 1.80 -11.95
C THR A 121 6.69 2.28 -10.56
N ALA A 122 5.43 2.20 -10.18
CA ALA A 122 4.96 2.60 -8.86
C ALA A 122 5.57 1.73 -7.74
N ALA A 123 5.67 0.40 -7.95
CA ALA A 123 6.30 -0.52 -7.00
C ALA A 123 7.80 -0.23 -6.83
N ARG A 124 8.50 0.08 -7.92
CA ARG A 124 9.92 0.48 -7.86
C ARG A 124 10.09 1.78 -7.09
N THR A 125 9.26 2.77 -7.35
CA THR A 125 9.26 4.07 -6.64
C THR A 125 8.96 3.87 -5.16
N ALA A 126 7.97 3.06 -4.80
CA ALA A 126 7.60 2.77 -3.42
C ALA A 126 8.72 2.05 -2.63
N ARG A 127 9.48 1.17 -3.29
CA ARG A 127 10.64 0.49 -2.68
C ARG A 127 11.85 1.41 -2.49
N ASN A 128 12.04 2.34 -3.43
CA ASN A 128 13.16 3.30 -3.41
C ASN A 128 12.82 4.58 -2.63
N ALA A 129 11.56 4.79 -2.29
CA ALA A 129 11.19 5.88 -1.40
C ALA A 129 11.98 5.70 -0.09
N PRO A 130 12.63 6.76 0.43
CA PRO A 130 13.22 6.68 1.75
C PRO A 130 12.12 6.17 2.66
N LYS A 131 12.36 5.03 3.31
CA LYS A 131 11.42 4.41 4.21
C LYS A 131 11.07 5.52 5.21
N ALA A 132 9.94 6.17 5.01
CA ALA A 132 9.40 7.04 6.03
C ALA A 132 9.32 6.12 7.24
N VAL A 133 10.21 6.34 8.18
CA VAL A 133 10.03 5.82 9.53
C VAL A 133 8.58 6.21 9.78
N PRO A 134 7.66 5.26 10.06
CA PRO A 134 6.31 5.65 10.40
C PRO A 134 6.50 6.76 11.40
N ALA A 135 6.08 7.98 11.07
CA ALA A 135 5.90 8.98 12.06
C ALA A 135 4.93 8.29 13.01
N ALA A 136 5.47 7.72 14.07
CA ALA A 136 4.68 7.35 15.21
C ALA A 136 3.80 8.56 15.42
N PRO A 137 2.47 8.41 15.52
CA PRO A 137 1.63 9.53 15.86
C PRO A 137 2.37 10.24 16.97
N ALA A 138 2.52 11.55 16.86
CA ALA A 138 3.06 12.38 17.91
C ALA A 138 2.02 12.39 19.05
N GLU A 139 1.76 11.21 19.56
CA GLU A 139 1.21 11.02 20.87
C GLU A 139 2.39 11.10 21.82
N ALA A 140 2.31 12.12 22.64
CA ALA A 140 3.14 12.40 23.76
C ALA A 140 4.03 11.23 24.16
N ALA A 141 5.35 11.42 24.11
CA ALA A 141 6.31 10.48 24.67
C ALA A 141 5.84 10.14 26.08
N THR A 142 5.01 9.13 26.17
CA THR A 142 4.52 8.60 27.43
C THR A 142 5.74 8.05 28.16
N GLY A 143 5.82 8.33 29.46
CA GLY A 143 6.96 8.01 30.32
C GLY A 143 7.54 6.60 30.16
N ASP A 144 6.80 5.64 29.61
CA ASP A 144 7.24 4.27 29.32
C ASP A 144 8.36 4.17 28.27
N GLN A 145 8.37 5.03 27.25
CA GLN A 145 9.46 5.02 26.25
C GLN A 145 10.75 5.62 26.82
N LEU A 146 10.63 6.66 27.66
CA LEU A 146 11.73 7.24 28.40
C LEU A 146 12.31 6.24 29.39
N ILE A 147 11.47 5.50 30.11
CA ILE A 147 11.87 4.45 31.03
C ILE A 147 12.61 3.33 30.30
N GLY A 148 12.10 2.85 29.17
CA GLY A 148 12.75 1.81 28.39
C GLY A 148 14.10 2.24 27.77
N GLN A 149 14.29 3.52 27.43
CA GLN A 149 15.56 4.06 26.97
C GLN A 149 16.56 4.24 28.14
N LEU A 150 16.09 4.64 29.31
CA LEU A 150 16.89 4.72 30.52
C LEU A 150 17.35 3.35 31.00
N GLU A 151 16.51 2.32 30.91
CA GLU A 151 16.86 0.94 31.23
C GLU A 151 17.93 0.39 30.27
N ARG A 152 17.83 0.69 28.97
CA ARG A 152 18.86 0.32 27.99
C ARG A 152 20.21 1.01 28.26
N LEU A 153 20.19 2.29 28.62
CA LEU A 153 21.40 3.01 28.99
C LEU A 153 22.01 2.44 30.28
N ALA A 154 21.19 2.06 31.26
CA ALA A 154 21.65 1.43 32.48
C ALA A 154 22.26 0.03 32.22
N ALA A 155 21.67 -0.75 31.32
CA ALA A 155 22.21 -2.05 30.92
C ALA A 155 23.55 -1.92 30.17
N LEU A 156 23.71 -0.91 29.29
CA LEU A 156 24.99 -0.63 28.59
C LEU A 156 26.10 -0.18 29.55
N ARG A 157 25.75 0.55 30.61
CA ARG A 157 26.66 0.90 31.69
C ARG A 157 27.07 -0.34 32.49
N ALA A 158 26.11 -1.19 32.86
CA ALA A 158 26.37 -2.42 33.61
C ALA A 158 27.24 -3.42 32.86
N SER A 159 27.16 -3.43 31.51
CA SER A 159 28.00 -4.25 30.63
C SER A 159 29.37 -3.64 30.36
N GLY A 160 29.67 -2.43 30.87
CA GLY A 160 30.93 -1.72 30.64
C GLY A 160 31.09 -1.13 29.23
N ALA A 161 30.00 -1.12 28.43
CA ALA A 161 29.99 -0.55 27.07
C ALA A 161 29.86 0.98 27.06
N LEU A 162 29.48 1.59 28.19
CA LEU A 162 29.39 3.04 28.40
C LEU A 162 30.10 3.45 29.68
N THR A 163 30.88 4.51 29.59
CA THR A 163 31.51 5.14 30.76
C THR A 163 30.49 5.97 31.53
N GLU A 164 30.81 6.29 32.79
CA GLU A 164 29.95 7.11 33.69
C GLU A 164 29.62 8.47 33.05
N ASP A 165 30.62 9.11 32.42
CA ASP A 165 30.48 10.41 31.76
C ASP A 165 29.56 10.35 30.51
N GLU A 166 29.66 9.27 29.73
CA GLU A 166 28.83 9.04 28.57
C GLU A 166 27.39 8.76 28.97
N PHE A 167 27.19 7.98 30.01
CA PHE A 167 25.86 7.70 30.58
C PHE A 167 25.21 8.98 31.07
N THR A 168 25.91 9.84 31.79
CA THR A 168 25.41 11.10 32.30
C THR A 168 25.01 12.05 31.17
N ARG A 169 25.83 12.17 30.12
CA ARG A 169 25.49 12.98 28.93
C ARG A 169 24.31 12.43 28.14
N ALA A 170 24.21 11.11 27.98
CA ALA A 170 23.09 10.48 27.30
C ALA A 170 21.79 10.67 28.09
N LYS A 171 21.82 10.53 29.41
CA LYS A 171 20.70 10.78 30.29
C LYS A 171 20.22 12.24 30.23
N GLN A 172 21.12 13.20 30.21
CA GLN A 172 20.77 14.62 30.10
C GLN A 172 20.12 14.96 28.77
N ARG A 173 20.52 14.32 27.66
CA ARG A 173 19.89 14.51 26.34
C ARG A 173 18.50 13.88 26.23
N LEU A 174 18.19 12.88 27.05
CA LEU A 174 16.93 12.19 27.07
C LEU A 174 15.87 12.91 27.92
N ILE A 175 16.30 13.64 28.94
CA ILE A 175 15.43 14.26 29.95
C ILE A 175 15.36 15.79 29.79
N GLY A 176 16.34 16.38 29.12
CA GLY A 176 16.45 17.83 28.91
C GLY A 176 16.09 18.27 27.55
#